data_50cdb5ee314b2aa67380f12bbf2bbe21
#
_entry.id   50cdb5ee314b2aa67380f12bbf2bbe21
#
_cell.length_a   1.000
_cell.length_b   1.000
_cell.length_c   1.000
_cell.angle_alpha   90.00
_cell.angle_beta   90.00
_cell.angle_gamma   90.00
#
_symmetry.space_group_name_H-M   'P 1'
#
loop_
_entity.id
_entity.type
_entity.pdbx_description
1 polymer ?
#
loop_
_entity_poly.entity_id
_entity_poly.type
_entity_poly.pdbx_seq_one_letter_code
_entity_poly.pdbx_strand_id
1 'polypeptide(L)'
;MSKLRLITWNINSVRARINIVEQLLAQYNPDILCLQETKVQDHMFPTEVFDQYGLKHHALAGQKSYHGVATMSKLPLVSTERINWCDKGDARHVETHLENGIKLHNFYVPAGGDVPDIALNDKFAHKMDFLSEMTNWSHDLPEDGKHIIVGDLNIAPLESDVWSHKQLIKVVSHTPGECEALNSVQEAHNWFDVMRHFTPEPERLYSWWSYRARDWRTSDKGRRLDHVWCSQTLKDNMKSMSVLEDARGWEKPSDHAPVMVDIEL
;
A
#
# COMPACT_ATOMS: atom_id res chain seq x y z
N MET A 1 8.41 25.55 5.56
CA MET A 1 7.61 24.32 5.46
C MET A 1 8.56 23.15 5.38
N SER A 2 8.39 22.14 6.23
CA SER A 2 9.22 20.92 6.21
C SER A 2 8.73 20.01 5.07
N LYS A 3 9.67 19.36 4.38
CA LYS A 3 9.34 18.34 3.38
C LYS A 3 9.41 16.97 4.05
N LEU A 4 8.44 16.11 3.70
CA LEU A 4 8.36 14.74 4.15
C LEU A 4 8.28 13.83 2.92
N ARG A 5 9.20 12.88 2.82
CA ARG A 5 9.17 11.84 1.78
C ARG A 5 8.63 10.55 2.34
N LEU A 6 7.49 10.13 1.82
CA LEU A 6 6.82 8.88 2.14
C LEU A 6 6.98 7.89 0.99
N ILE A 7 7.41 6.66 1.31
CA ILE A 7 7.43 5.56 0.34
C ILE A 7 6.60 4.41 0.88
N THR A 8 5.75 3.83 0.03
CA THR A 8 5.04 2.57 0.31
C THR A 8 5.48 1.48 -0.67
N TRP A 9 5.67 0.25 -0.19
CA TRP A 9 6.15 -0.86 -1.00
C TRP A 9 5.72 -2.22 -0.47
N ASN A 10 4.96 -2.99 -1.24
CA ASN A 10 4.84 -4.41 -0.97
C ASN A 10 6.17 -5.10 -1.32
N ILE A 11 6.91 -5.48 -0.28
CA ILE A 11 8.27 -6.03 -0.42
C ILE A 11 8.30 -7.53 -0.65
N ASN A 12 7.17 -8.21 -0.46
CA ASN A 12 7.07 -9.65 -0.65
C ASN A 12 8.20 -10.43 0.06
N SER A 13 8.31 -10.27 1.38
CA SER A 13 9.34 -10.76 2.31
C SER A 13 10.54 -9.83 2.46
N VAL A 14 10.55 -9.07 3.56
CA VAL A 14 11.61 -8.10 3.88
C VAL A 14 12.98 -8.77 4.03
N ARG A 15 13.04 -9.94 4.69
CA ARG A 15 14.32 -10.66 4.90
C ARG A 15 14.92 -11.20 3.60
N ALA A 16 14.09 -11.64 2.67
CA ALA A 16 14.55 -12.17 1.38
C ALA A 16 15.04 -11.04 0.43
N ARG A 17 14.62 -9.81 0.70
CA ARG A 17 14.83 -8.65 -0.15
C ARG A 17 15.48 -7.46 0.58
N ILE A 18 16.13 -7.73 1.70
CA ILE A 18 16.76 -6.69 2.51
C ILE A 18 17.77 -5.85 1.69
N ASN A 19 18.52 -6.47 0.80
CA ASN A 19 19.50 -5.76 -0.03
C ASN A 19 18.86 -4.69 -0.93
N ILE A 20 17.68 -4.98 -1.51
CA ILE A 20 16.99 -3.99 -2.34
C ILE A 20 16.25 -2.94 -1.49
N VAL A 21 15.90 -3.27 -0.24
CA VAL A 21 15.43 -2.27 0.72
C VAL A 21 16.56 -1.30 1.04
N GLU A 22 17.77 -1.78 1.36
CA GLU A 22 18.94 -0.93 1.58
C GLU A 22 19.25 -0.06 0.35
N GLN A 23 19.16 -0.63 -0.86
CA GLN A 23 19.33 0.13 -2.10
C GLN A 23 18.29 1.26 -2.21
N LEU A 24 17.02 1.00 -1.90
CA LEU A 24 15.96 2.01 -1.87
C LEU A 24 16.29 3.12 -0.86
N LEU A 25 16.65 2.74 0.36
CA LEU A 25 16.97 3.67 1.46
C LEU A 25 18.15 4.58 1.08
N ALA A 26 19.22 4.00 0.53
CA ALA A 26 20.40 4.75 0.10
C ALA A 26 20.10 5.71 -1.07
N GLN A 27 19.26 5.29 -2.01
CA GLN A 27 18.98 6.06 -3.23
C GLN A 27 17.95 7.18 -3.01
N TYR A 28 16.91 6.92 -2.24
CA TYR A 28 15.75 7.82 -2.12
C TYR A 28 15.63 8.50 -0.75
N ASN A 29 16.32 7.99 0.28
CA ASN A 29 16.40 8.57 1.63
C ASN A 29 15.02 8.98 2.18
N PRO A 30 14.02 8.08 2.27
CA PRO A 30 12.69 8.43 2.74
C PRO A 30 12.70 8.87 4.21
N ASP A 31 11.72 9.68 4.59
CA ASP A 31 11.45 10.02 5.99
C ASP A 31 10.53 9.02 6.64
N ILE A 32 9.63 8.41 5.84
CA ILE A 32 8.77 7.30 6.25
C ILE A 32 8.78 6.24 5.15
N LEU A 33 8.94 4.98 5.55
CA LEU A 33 8.83 3.81 4.67
C LEU A 33 7.77 2.85 5.23
N CYS A 34 6.74 2.58 4.43
CA CYS A 34 5.67 1.62 4.71
C CYS A 34 5.88 0.36 3.87
N LEU A 35 6.02 -0.78 4.52
CA LEU A 35 6.18 -2.08 3.86
C LEU A 35 4.94 -2.95 4.08
N GLN A 36 4.57 -3.71 3.05
CA GLN A 36 3.56 -4.76 3.10
C GLN A 36 4.19 -6.11 2.76
N GLU A 37 3.54 -7.18 3.13
CA GLU A 37 4.04 -8.56 3.00
C GLU A 37 5.45 -8.74 3.59
N THR A 38 5.67 -8.24 4.78
CA THR A 38 6.98 -8.40 5.46
C THR A 38 7.32 -9.85 5.76
N LYS A 39 6.30 -10.72 5.94
CA LYS A 39 6.39 -12.20 6.14
C LYS A 39 7.33 -12.60 7.28
N VAL A 40 7.40 -11.76 8.31
CA VAL A 40 8.27 -11.96 9.47
C VAL A 40 7.54 -11.49 10.74
N GLN A 41 7.77 -12.20 11.86
CA GLN A 41 7.26 -11.80 13.17
C GLN A 41 8.01 -10.56 13.68
N ASP A 42 7.37 -9.75 14.53
CA ASP A 42 7.92 -8.46 15.02
C ASP A 42 9.32 -8.60 15.61
N HIS A 43 9.53 -9.59 16.49
CA HIS A 43 10.84 -9.82 17.17
C HIS A 43 11.95 -10.33 16.24
N MET A 44 11.64 -10.65 14.98
CA MET A 44 12.58 -11.08 13.95
C MET A 44 12.69 -10.08 12.80
N PHE A 45 12.03 -8.95 12.91
CA PHE A 45 12.09 -7.90 11.89
C PHE A 45 13.49 -7.23 11.94
N PRO A 46 14.16 -7.03 10.81
CA PRO A 46 15.54 -6.51 10.76
C PRO A 46 15.61 -4.99 10.99
N THR A 47 15.22 -4.52 12.19
CA THR A 47 15.14 -3.09 12.54
C THR A 47 16.46 -2.37 12.39
N GLU A 48 17.58 -3.06 12.67
CA GLU A 48 18.94 -2.47 12.66
C GLU A 48 19.32 -1.92 11.28
N VAL A 49 18.80 -2.51 10.21
CA VAL A 49 19.03 -2.02 8.85
C VAL A 49 18.39 -0.63 8.67
N PHE A 50 17.16 -0.47 9.13
CA PHE A 50 16.43 0.81 9.01
C PHE A 50 17.04 1.89 9.90
N ASP A 51 17.49 1.53 11.10
CA ASP A 51 18.15 2.43 12.06
C ASP A 51 19.40 3.08 11.46
N GLN A 52 20.17 2.33 10.65
CA GLN A 52 21.37 2.85 9.97
C GLN A 52 21.05 3.97 8.99
N TYR A 53 19.83 4.00 8.44
CA TYR A 53 19.35 5.08 7.56
C TYR A 53 18.51 6.14 8.30
N GLY A 54 18.53 6.12 9.64
CA GLY A 54 17.84 7.09 10.48
C GLY A 54 16.37 6.83 10.72
N LEU A 55 15.80 5.74 10.17
CA LEU A 55 14.41 5.33 10.40
C LEU A 55 14.29 4.57 11.74
N LYS A 56 14.43 5.28 12.85
CA LYS A 56 14.58 4.72 14.21
C LYS A 56 13.27 4.45 14.95
N HIS A 57 12.16 4.89 14.40
CA HIS A 57 10.83 4.67 14.98
C HIS A 57 10.09 3.63 14.16
N HIS A 58 9.63 2.54 14.80
CA HIS A 58 9.05 1.40 14.11
C HIS A 58 7.67 1.07 14.64
N ALA A 59 6.71 0.92 13.75
CA ALA A 59 5.40 0.34 14.04
C ALA A 59 5.27 -0.95 13.23
N LEU A 60 5.31 -2.09 13.91
CA LEU A 60 5.34 -3.39 13.31
C LEU A 60 4.02 -4.13 13.57
N ALA A 61 3.48 -4.80 12.56
CA ALA A 61 2.44 -5.78 12.69
C ALA A 61 2.84 -7.00 11.85
N GLY A 62 3.64 -7.88 12.43
CA GLY A 62 4.27 -9.00 11.74
C GLY A 62 3.58 -10.32 11.99
N GLN A 63 3.64 -11.21 10.99
CA GLN A 63 3.12 -12.56 11.07
C GLN A 63 4.11 -13.53 10.41
N LYS A 64 4.23 -14.73 10.97
CA LYS A 64 5.16 -15.75 10.46
C LYS A 64 4.74 -16.22 9.06
N SER A 65 5.63 -16.08 8.10
CA SER A 65 5.51 -16.60 6.71
C SER A 65 4.43 -15.96 5.83
N TYR A 66 3.47 -15.24 6.40
CA TYR A 66 2.34 -14.63 5.69
C TYR A 66 2.15 -13.17 6.12
N HIS A 67 1.54 -12.36 5.28
CA HIS A 67 1.12 -11.00 5.60
C HIS A 67 2.24 -10.14 6.21
N GLY A 68 1.88 -9.28 7.14
CA GLY A 68 2.78 -8.40 7.85
C GLY A 68 2.89 -7.05 7.17
N VAL A 69 2.70 -6.00 7.97
CA VAL A 69 2.92 -4.60 7.58
C VAL A 69 3.87 -3.95 8.58
N ALA A 70 4.67 -3.00 8.10
CA ALA A 70 5.61 -2.29 8.94
C ALA A 70 5.73 -0.84 8.45
N THR A 71 5.73 0.10 9.39
CA THR A 71 6.01 1.51 9.14
C THR A 71 7.26 1.89 9.89
N MET A 72 8.29 2.33 9.18
CA MET A 72 9.54 2.84 9.72
C MET A 72 9.62 4.33 9.47
N SER A 73 10.03 5.12 10.46
CA SER A 73 10.03 6.59 10.42
C SER A 73 11.29 7.20 11.03
N LYS A 74 11.76 8.31 10.43
CA LYS A 74 12.73 9.22 11.07
C LYS A 74 12.05 10.11 12.11
N LEU A 75 10.75 10.36 11.93
CA LEU A 75 9.95 11.17 12.82
C LEU A 75 9.44 10.34 13.99
N PRO A 76 9.35 10.91 15.21
CA PRO A 76 8.76 10.23 16.35
C PRO A 76 7.32 9.77 16.05
N LEU A 77 6.98 8.55 16.47
CA LEU A 77 5.63 8.02 16.46
C LEU A 77 5.01 8.21 17.85
N VAL A 78 3.97 9.03 17.95
CA VAL A 78 3.29 9.35 19.21
C VAL A 78 2.53 8.13 19.75
N SER A 79 1.86 7.41 18.85
CA SER A 79 1.18 6.15 19.15
C SER A 79 1.10 5.27 17.92
N THR A 80 0.84 3.99 18.16
CA THR A 80 0.62 3.00 17.10
C THR A 80 -0.58 2.13 17.48
N GLU A 81 -1.43 1.82 16.50
CA GLU A 81 -2.62 1.01 16.72
C GLU A 81 -2.73 -0.09 15.64
N ARG A 82 -3.36 -1.20 16.00
CA ARG A 82 -3.67 -2.31 15.10
C ARG A 82 -5.15 -2.62 15.20
N ILE A 83 -5.83 -2.62 14.07
CA ILE A 83 -7.23 -3.05 14.00
C ILE A 83 -7.26 -4.52 13.58
N ASN A 84 -8.07 -5.32 14.29
CA ASN A 84 -8.27 -6.73 13.97
C ASN A 84 -9.39 -6.89 12.94
N TRP A 85 -9.05 -6.61 11.69
CA TRP A 85 -9.98 -6.67 10.57
C TRP A 85 -10.58 -8.07 10.40
N CYS A 86 -11.90 -8.16 10.24
CA CYS A 86 -12.66 -9.40 10.05
C CYS A 86 -12.47 -10.43 11.17
N ASP A 87 -12.02 -10.02 12.35
CA ASP A 87 -11.71 -10.88 13.49
C ASP A 87 -10.79 -12.08 13.19
N LYS A 88 -9.93 -11.95 12.17
CA LYS A 88 -9.02 -13.04 11.75
C LYS A 88 -7.65 -13.01 12.41
N GLY A 89 -7.30 -11.94 13.11
CA GLY A 89 -5.98 -11.76 13.72
C GLY A 89 -4.84 -11.64 12.70
N ASP A 90 -5.15 -11.34 11.45
CA ASP A 90 -4.18 -11.17 10.38
C ASP A 90 -3.43 -9.84 10.52
N ALA A 91 -2.13 -9.88 10.36
CA ALA A 91 -1.26 -8.70 10.39
C ALA A 91 -1.32 -7.93 9.06
N ARG A 92 -2.41 -7.16 8.84
CA ARG A 92 -2.71 -6.47 7.57
C ARG A 92 -2.82 -4.96 7.67
N HIS A 93 -2.74 -4.42 8.88
CA HIS A 93 -2.87 -2.99 9.09
C HIS A 93 -2.03 -2.55 10.30
N VAL A 94 -1.43 -1.38 10.18
CA VAL A 94 -0.89 -0.62 11.29
C VAL A 94 -1.17 0.87 11.08
N GLU A 95 -1.75 1.51 12.08
CA GLU A 95 -1.91 2.95 12.16
C GLU A 95 -0.76 3.54 12.96
N THR A 96 -0.22 4.66 12.50
CA THR A 96 0.82 5.42 13.20
C THR A 96 0.42 6.88 13.30
N HIS A 97 0.60 7.48 14.48
CA HIS A 97 0.33 8.89 14.72
C HIS A 97 1.62 9.67 14.75
N LEU A 98 1.70 10.73 13.97
CA LEU A 98 2.81 11.67 13.96
C LEU A 98 2.51 12.88 14.86
N GLU A 99 3.55 13.56 15.37
CA GLU A 99 3.40 14.73 16.25
C GLU A 99 2.60 15.88 15.63
N ASN A 100 2.60 16.01 14.30
CA ASN A 100 1.83 17.03 13.56
C ASN A 100 0.34 16.69 13.37
N GLY A 101 -0.12 15.61 14.01
CA GLY A 101 -1.51 15.16 13.99
C GLY A 101 -1.88 14.30 12.76
N ILE A 102 -0.92 13.98 11.89
CA ILE A 102 -1.18 13.04 10.78
C ILE A 102 -1.28 11.62 11.32
N LYS A 103 -2.32 10.93 10.90
CA LYS A 103 -2.53 9.49 11.10
C LYS A 103 -2.25 8.77 9.78
N LEU A 104 -1.23 7.93 9.78
CA LEU A 104 -0.82 7.16 8.62
C LEU A 104 -1.26 5.70 8.78
N HIS A 105 -2.04 5.23 7.84
CA HIS A 105 -2.59 3.87 7.80
C HIS A 105 -1.88 3.08 6.71
N ASN A 106 -1.12 2.06 7.12
CA ASN A 106 -0.44 1.14 6.21
C ASN A 106 -1.27 -0.14 6.10
N PHE A 107 -1.85 -0.37 4.91
CA PHE A 107 -2.75 -1.49 4.64
C PHE A 107 -2.14 -2.54 3.72
N TYR A 108 -2.49 -3.80 3.98
CA TYR A 108 -2.36 -4.92 3.07
C TYR A 108 -3.71 -5.64 2.95
N VAL A 109 -4.52 -5.22 2.00
CA VAL A 109 -5.84 -5.81 1.73
C VAL A 109 -5.68 -7.25 1.22
N PRO A 110 -6.54 -8.21 1.60
CA PRO A 110 -6.46 -9.57 1.10
C PRO A 110 -6.43 -9.65 -0.43
N ALA A 111 -5.54 -10.47 -0.99
CA ALA A 111 -5.43 -10.63 -2.45
C ALA A 111 -6.68 -11.25 -3.10
N GLY A 112 -7.45 -12.05 -2.35
CA GLY A 112 -8.71 -12.63 -2.84
C GLY A 112 -8.58 -13.97 -3.58
N GLY A 113 -7.35 -14.50 -3.78
CA GLY A 113 -7.16 -15.77 -4.49
C GLY A 113 -7.42 -15.67 -5.99
N ASP A 114 -7.82 -16.80 -6.63
CA ASP A 114 -7.92 -16.88 -8.10
C ASP A 114 -9.36 -16.88 -8.63
N VAL A 115 -10.37 -17.18 -7.77
CA VAL A 115 -11.77 -17.28 -8.15
C VAL A 115 -12.56 -16.12 -7.52
N PRO A 116 -13.14 -15.21 -8.32
CA PRO A 116 -13.88 -14.05 -7.81
C PRO A 116 -15.35 -14.41 -7.50
N ASP A 117 -15.54 -15.34 -6.57
CA ASP A 117 -16.85 -15.81 -6.12
C ASP A 117 -16.83 -16.03 -4.61
N ILE A 118 -17.65 -15.30 -3.87
CA ILE A 118 -17.73 -15.35 -2.40
C ILE A 118 -18.25 -16.69 -1.87
N ALA A 119 -19.06 -17.41 -2.66
CA ALA A 119 -19.60 -18.70 -2.24
C ALA A 119 -18.62 -19.86 -2.49
N LEU A 120 -17.68 -19.69 -3.39
CA LEU A 120 -16.72 -20.74 -3.80
C LEU A 120 -15.29 -20.50 -3.30
N ASN A 121 -15.00 -19.30 -2.80
CA ASN A 121 -13.64 -18.91 -2.45
C ASN A 121 -13.61 -18.05 -1.18
N ASP A 122 -13.29 -18.68 -0.06
CA ASP A 122 -13.17 -18.01 1.25
C ASP A 122 -12.17 -16.84 1.27
N LYS A 123 -11.13 -16.88 0.42
CA LYS A 123 -10.17 -15.77 0.30
C LYS A 123 -10.80 -14.55 -0.37
N PHE A 124 -11.67 -14.80 -1.34
CA PHE A 124 -12.40 -13.71 -2.01
C PHE A 124 -13.49 -13.16 -1.09
N ALA A 125 -14.22 -14.02 -0.38
CA ALA A 125 -15.18 -13.60 0.64
C ALA A 125 -14.49 -12.71 1.68
N HIS A 126 -13.34 -13.15 2.24
CA HIS A 126 -12.56 -12.36 3.20
C HIS A 126 -12.13 -10.98 2.63
N LYS A 127 -11.76 -10.91 1.35
CA LYS A 127 -11.42 -9.63 0.71
C LYS A 127 -12.61 -8.68 0.69
N MET A 128 -13.79 -9.18 0.32
CA MET A 128 -15.00 -8.36 0.26
C MET A 128 -15.47 -7.91 1.66
N ASP A 129 -15.38 -8.79 2.66
CA ASP A 129 -15.65 -8.45 4.07
C ASP A 129 -14.69 -7.37 4.57
N PHE A 130 -13.40 -7.49 4.25
CA PHE A 130 -12.38 -6.51 4.61
C PHE A 130 -12.69 -5.12 4.03
N LEU A 131 -13.08 -5.05 2.76
CA LEU A 131 -13.47 -3.79 2.10
C LEU A 131 -14.74 -3.20 2.72
N SER A 132 -15.71 -4.05 3.10
CA SER A 132 -16.92 -3.60 3.81
C SER A 132 -16.58 -2.97 5.16
N GLU A 133 -15.70 -3.59 5.94
CA GLU A 133 -15.22 -3.02 7.20
C GLU A 133 -14.42 -1.73 6.99
N MET A 134 -13.56 -1.67 5.95
CA MET A 134 -12.85 -0.43 5.59
C MET A 134 -13.81 0.70 5.23
N THR A 135 -14.92 0.40 4.54
CA THR A 135 -15.95 1.39 4.21
C THR A 135 -16.57 1.98 5.48
N ASN A 136 -17.00 1.11 6.42
CA ASN A 136 -17.58 1.55 7.69
C ASN A 136 -16.57 2.37 8.51
N TRP A 137 -15.34 1.87 8.63
CA TRP A 137 -14.25 2.57 9.32
C TRP A 137 -13.95 3.94 8.67
N SER A 138 -13.91 4.02 7.35
CA SER A 138 -13.70 5.28 6.63
C SER A 138 -14.81 6.30 6.90
N HIS A 139 -16.06 5.82 6.96
CA HIS A 139 -17.22 6.67 7.27
C HIS A 139 -17.17 7.24 8.70
N ASP A 140 -16.61 6.49 9.65
CA ASP A 140 -16.55 6.89 11.07
C ASP A 140 -15.37 7.83 11.37
N LEU A 141 -14.48 8.09 10.40
CA LEU A 141 -13.37 9.02 10.58
C LEU A 141 -13.85 10.49 10.63
N PRO A 142 -13.24 11.34 11.47
CA PRO A 142 -13.59 12.75 11.51
C PRO A 142 -13.24 13.45 10.20
N GLU A 143 -14.18 14.24 9.63
CA GLU A 143 -14.02 14.95 8.35
C GLU A 143 -12.83 15.93 8.34
N ASP A 144 -12.51 16.53 9.49
CA ASP A 144 -11.37 17.44 9.67
C ASP A 144 -10.07 16.71 10.01
N GLY A 145 -10.08 15.37 10.06
CA GLY A 145 -8.94 14.53 10.35
C GLY A 145 -7.85 14.62 9.27
N LYS A 146 -6.61 14.43 9.69
CA LYS A 146 -5.45 14.38 8.81
C LYS A 146 -5.01 12.93 8.61
N HIS A 147 -5.67 12.23 7.71
CA HIS A 147 -5.42 10.81 7.46
C HIS A 147 -4.71 10.59 6.13
N ILE A 148 -3.79 9.63 6.10
CA ILE A 148 -3.16 9.12 4.87
C ILE A 148 -3.29 7.59 4.88
N ILE A 149 -3.85 7.03 3.82
CA ILE A 149 -3.84 5.59 3.54
C ILE A 149 -2.74 5.31 2.54
N VAL A 150 -1.92 4.30 2.83
CA VAL A 150 -0.95 3.75 1.88
C VAL A 150 -0.99 2.22 1.90
N GLY A 151 -0.57 1.63 0.83
CA GLY A 151 -0.29 0.21 0.78
C GLY A 151 -0.89 -0.53 -0.40
N ASP A 152 -0.77 -1.85 -0.35
CA ASP A 152 -1.29 -2.74 -1.36
C ASP A 152 -2.78 -3.04 -1.06
N LEU A 153 -3.67 -2.36 -1.78
CA LEU A 153 -5.11 -2.57 -1.68
C LEU A 153 -5.60 -3.71 -2.58
N ASN A 154 -4.70 -4.32 -3.37
CA ASN A 154 -4.96 -5.48 -4.21
C ASN A 154 -6.11 -5.31 -5.22
N ILE A 155 -6.49 -4.09 -5.57
CA ILE A 155 -7.55 -3.76 -6.54
C ILE A 155 -7.08 -2.64 -7.45
N ALA A 156 -7.30 -2.83 -8.75
CA ALA A 156 -7.10 -1.84 -9.80
C ALA A 156 -8.48 -1.33 -10.27
N PRO A 157 -8.99 -0.19 -9.76
CA PRO A 157 -10.40 0.17 -9.94
C PRO A 157 -10.75 0.70 -11.34
N LEU A 158 -9.78 1.28 -12.07
CA LEU A 158 -10.03 1.96 -13.33
C LEU A 158 -9.53 1.15 -14.53
N GLU A 159 -10.07 1.43 -15.72
CA GLU A 159 -9.61 0.77 -16.96
C GLU A 159 -8.14 1.09 -17.27
N SER A 160 -7.69 2.30 -16.94
CA SER A 160 -6.30 2.75 -17.08
C SER A 160 -5.36 2.22 -15.97
N ASP A 161 -5.90 1.55 -14.95
CA ASP A 161 -5.15 0.86 -13.89
C ASP A 161 -4.70 -0.55 -14.27
N VAL A 162 -5.11 -1.05 -15.43
CA VAL A 162 -4.80 -2.41 -15.89
C VAL A 162 -4.38 -2.44 -17.35
N TRP A 163 -3.49 -3.37 -17.68
CA TRP A 163 -3.00 -3.51 -19.06
C TRP A 163 -4.09 -3.89 -20.07
N SER A 164 -5.22 -4.46 -19.64
CA SER A 164 -6.37 -4.78 -20.50
C SER A 164 -7.64 -4.98 -19.66
N HIS A 165 -8.49 -3.99 -19.62
CA HIS A 165 -9.81 -4.09 -18.98
C HIS A 165 -10.61 -5.31 -19.47
N LYS A 166 -10.72 -5.48 -20.80
CA LYS A 166 -11.47 -6.59 -21.42
C LYS A 166 -11.02 -7.97 -20.95
N GLN A 167 -9.72 -8.18 -20.71
CA GLN A 167 -9.21 -9.48 -20.28
C GLN A 167 -9.28 -9.66 -18.76
N LEU A 168 -9.27 -8.58 -18.00
CA LEU A 168 -9.16 -8.60 -16.54
C LEU A 168 -10.49 -8.38 -15.80
N ILE A 169 -11.55 -7.97 -16.48
CA ILE A 169 -12.87 -7.70 -15.88
C ILE A 169 -13.49 -8.91 -15.13
N LYS A 170 -13.00 -10.12 -15.37
CA LYS A 170 -13.41 -11.35 -14.68
C LYS A 170 -12.28 -11.95 -13.82
N VAL A 171 -11.21 -11.21 -13.61
CA VAL A 171 -10.03 -11.67 -12.88
C VAL A 171 -9.95 -10.91 -11.57
N VAL A 172 -9.68 -11.63 -10.48
CA VAL A 172 -9.46 -11.03 -9.15
C VAL A 172 -8.47 -9.86 -9.25
N SER A 173 -8.76 -8.81 -8.52
CA SER A 173 -8.17 -7.47 -8.51
C SER A 173 -8.75 -6.46 -9.53
N HIS A 174 -9.66 -6.87 -10.42
CA HIS A 174 -10.30 -5.94 -11.39
C HIS A 174 -11.73 -6.35 -11.74
N THR A 175 -12.40 -7.14 -10.92
CA THR A 175 -13.81 -7.45 -11.11
C THR A 175 -14.69 -6.25 -10.79
N PRO A 176 -15.86 -6.08 -11.43
CA PRO A 176 -16.76 -4.96 -11.13
C PRO A 176 -17.10 -4.84 -9.64
N GLY A 177 -17.37 -5.97 -8.96
CA GLY A 177 -17.69 -5.97 -7.54
C GLY A 177 -16.52 -5.49 -6.65
N GLU A 178 -15.28 -5.87 -6.99
CA GLU A 178 -14.10 -5.36 -6.26
C GLU A 178 -13.89 -3.86 -6.51
N CYS A 179 -14.03 -3.41 -7.75
CA CYS A 179 -13.90 -2.00 -8.10
C CYS A 179 -14.96 -1.16 -7.38
N GLU A 180 -16.22 -1.61 -7.37
CA GLU A 180 -17.32 -0.96 -6.65
C GLU A 180 -17.07 -0.91 -5.13
N ALA A 181 -16.61 -2.01 -4.55
CA ALA A 181 -16.28 -2.06 -3.12
C ALA A 181 -15.13 -1.11 -2.75
N LEU A 182 -14.07 -1.02 -3.57
CA LEU A 182 -12.99 -0.07 -3.33
C LEU A 182 -13.45 1.39 -3.51
N ASN A 183 -14.30 1.66 -4.50
CA ASN A 183 -14.91 2.99 -4.69
C ASN A 183 -15.76 3.37 -3.47
N SER A 184 -16.52 2.43 -2.89
CA SER A 184 -17.29 2.68 -1.68
C SER A 184 -16.39 3.08 -0.49
N VAL A 185 -15.22 2.44 -0.34
CA VAL A 185 -14.23 2.87 0.66
C VAL A 185 -13.78 4.30 0.40
N GLN A 186 -13.49 4.63 -0.86
CA GLN A 186 -13.01 5.95 -1.25
C GLN A 186 -14.07 7.04 -1.00
N GLU A 187 -15.32 6.77 -1.36
CA GLU A 187 -16.44 7.68 -1.19
C GLU A 187 -16.80 7.90 0.29
N ALA A 188 -16.67 6.89 1.13
CA ALA A 188 -17.07 6.93 2.55
C ALA A 188 -16.38 8.04 3.36
N HIS A 189 -15.17 8.45 3.00
CA HIS A 189 -14.46 9.59 3.61
C HIS A 189 -14.03 10.63 2.57
N ASN A 190 -14.56 10.56 1.37
CA ASN A 190 -14.14 11.42 0.25
C ASN A 190 -12.61 11.45 0.10
N TRP A 191 -11.99 10.25 0.12
CA TRP A 191 -10.54 10.11 0.01
C TRP A 191 -10.01 10.70 -1.28
N PHE A 192 -8.99 11.54 -1.18
CA PHE A 192 -8.27 12.09 -2.32
C PHE A 192 -7.23 11.10 -2.82
N ASP A 193 -7.40 10.58 -4.04
CA ASP A 193 -6.43 9.69 -4.68
C ASP A 193 -5.22 10.51 -5.17
N VAL A 194 -4.14 10.46 -4.39
CA VAL A 194 -2.91 11.20 -4.67
C VAL A 194 -2.26 10.71 -5.98
N MET A 195 -2.32 9.40 -6.23
CA MET A 195 -1.68 8.85 -7.42
C MET A 195 -2.41 9.31 -8.70
N ARG A 196 -3.74 9.28 -8.69
CA ARG A 196 -4.56 9.73 -9.82
C ARG A 196 -4.59 11.24 -9.99
N HIS A 197 -4.30 12.00 -8.94
CA HIS A 197 -4.10 13.44 -9.06
C HIS A 197 -2.87 13.79 -9.92
N PHE A 198 -1.75 13.08 -9.71
CA PHE A 198 -0.51 13.33 -10.46
C PHE A 198 -0.43 12.57 -11.79
N THR A 199 -1.20 11.49 -11.94
CA THR A 199 -1.29 10.70 -13.19
C THR A 199 -2.78 10.52 -13.54
N PRO A 200 -3.44 11.56 -14.09
CA PRO A 200 -4.88 11.52 -14.36
C PRO A 200 -5.23 10.55 -15.49
N GLU A 201 -6.49 10.08 -15.51
CA GLU A 201 -6.98 9.30 -16.64
C GLU A 201 -6.97 10.12 -17.94
N PRO A 202 -6.75 9.50 -19.09
CA PRO A 202 -6.63 8.04 -19.33
C PRO A 202 -5.19 7.53 -19.24
N GLU A 203 -4.28 8.25 -18.62
CA GLU A 203 -2.90 7.82 -18.50
C GLU A 203 -2.80 6.53 -17.69
N ARG A 204 -2.04 5.55 -18.21
CA ARG A 204 -1.85 4.29 -17.49
C ARG A 204 -1.01 4.48 -16.25
N LEU A 205 -1.34 3.74 -15.20
CA LEU A 205 -0.65 3.79 -13.93
C LEU A 205 -0.58 2.39 -13.34
N TYR A 206 0.64 1.84 -13.23
CA TYR A 206 0.87 0.51 -12.70
C TYR A 206 1.87 0.56 -11.57
N SER A 207 1.69 -0.33 -10.59
CA SER A 207 2.61 -0.53 -9.48
C SER A 207 3.04 -1.99 -9.31
N TRP A 208 2.41 -2.91 -10.04
CA TRP A 208 2.63 -4.35 -9.97
C TRP A 208 2.74 -4.99 -11.35
N TRP A 209 3.67 -5.96 -11.50
CA TRP A 209 3.84 -6.82 -12.68
C TRP A 209 4.15 -8.25 -12.27
N SER A 210 3.37 -9.21 -12.80
CA SER A 210 3.51 -10.61 -12.46
C SER A 210 4.91 -11.16 -12.72
N TYR A 211 5.44 -11.98 -11.79
CA TYR A 211 6.67 -12.78 -12.02
C TYR A 211 6.55 -13.77 -13.18
N ARG A 212 5.33 -14.11 -13.62
CA ARG A 212 5.13 -15.02 -14.76
C ARG A 212 5.55 -14.38 -16.08
N ALA A 213 5.66 -13.07 -16.17
CA ALA A 213 6.18 -12.37 -17.33
C ALA A 213 7.71 -12.52 -17.36
N ARG A 214 8.25 -13.27 -18.35
CA ARG A 214 9.70 -13.46 -18.49
C ARG A 214 10.44 -12.13 -18.69
N ASP A 215 9.84 -11.24 -19.45
CA ASP A 215 10.26 -9.86 -19.60
C ASP A 215 9.09 -8.95 -19.26
N TRP A 216 9.05 -8.50 -18.00
CA TRP A 216 7.97 -7.69 -17.48
C TRP A 216 7.90 -6.31 -18.17
N ARG A 217 9.07 -5.74 -18.51
CA ARG A 217 9.17 -4.42 -19.10
C ARG A 217 8.65 -4.40 -20.56
N THR A 218 9.04 -5.38 -21.36
CA THR A 218 8.55 -5.50 -22.76
C THR A 218 7.06 -5.91 -22.81
N SER A 219 6.63 -6.81 -21.95
CA SER A 219 5.21 -7.23 -21.92
C SER A 219 4.29 -6.17 -21.36
N ASP A 220 4.76 -5.41 -20.40
CA ASP A 220 4.11 -4.31 -19.67
C ASP A 220 2.67 -4.63 -19.23
N LYS A 221 2.46 -5.87 -18.79
CA LYS A 221 1.15 -6.33 -18.28
C LYS A 221 0.99 -6.00 -16.81
N GLY A 222 1.00 -4.70 -16.51
CA GLY A 222 0.91 -4.17 -15.15
C GLY A 222 -0.51 -3.96 -14.66
N ARG A 223 -0.61 -3.70 -13.34
CA ARG A 223 -1.82 -3.27 -12.63
C ARG A 223 -1.45 -2.26 -11.56
N ARG A 224 -2.34 -1.33 -11.22
CA ARG A 224 -2.21 -0.49 -10.04
C ARG A 224 -2.85 -1.21 -8.85
N LEU A 225 -2.07 -1.83 -8.00
CA LEU A 225 -2.53 -2.51 -6.79
C LEU A 225 -2.19 -1.74 -5.51
N ASP A 226 -1.15 -0.90 -5.59
CA ASP A 226 -0.72 -0.04 -4.50
C ASP A 226 -1.35 1.34 -4.65
N HIS A 227 -1.78 1.90 -3.53
CA HIS A 227 -2.51 3.16 -3.48
C HIS A 227 -1.92 4.10 -2.44
N VAL A 228 -2.06 5.41 -2.69
CA VAL A 228 -1.83 6.47 -1.72
C VAL A 228 -3.01 7.41 -1.78
N TRP A 229 -3.78 7.45 -0.69
CA TRP A 229 -4.92 8.34 -0.52
C TRP A 229 -4.71 9.25 0.68
N CYS A 230 -5.29 10.42 0.68
CA CYS A 230 -5.30 11.29 1.85
C CYS A 230 -6.67 11.93 2.08
N SER A 231 -6.91 12.40 3.31
CA SER A 231 -8.06 13.26 3.62
C SER A 231 -7.99 14.54 2.81
N GLN A 232 -9.12 15.15 2.52
CA GLN A 232 -9.20 16.44 1.80
C GLN A 232 -8.40 17.56 2.49
N THR A 233 -8.26 17.49 3.82
CA THR A 233 -7.44 18.41 4.63
C THR A 233 -5.95 18.41 4.28
N LEU A 234 -5.45 17.33 3.66
CA LEU A 234 -4.04 17.16 3.26
C LEU A 234 -3.81 17.28 1.75
N LYS A 235 -4.87 17.47 0.96
CA LYS A 235 -4.77 17.48 -0.50
C LYS A 235 -3.72 18.46 -1.02
N ASP A 236 -3.74 19.69 -0.54
CA ASP A 236 -2.82 20.74 -0.99
C ASP A 236 -1.39 20.56 -0.49
N ASN A 237 -1.18 19.64 0.46
CA ASN A 237 0.14 19.29 0.97
C ASN A 237 0.88 18.30 0.06
N MET A 238 0.18 17.54 -0.79
CA MET A 238 0.77 16.58 -1.72
C MET A 238 1.46 17.32 -2.87
N LYS A 239 2.77 17.09 -3.07
CA LYS A 239 3.59 17.89 -4.02
C LYS A 239 4.07 17.11 -5.23
N SER A 240 4.33 15.83 -5.07
CA SER A 240 4.72 14.95 -6.17
C SER A 240 4.39 13.50 -5.85
N MET A 241 4.27 12.70 -6.89
CA MET A 241 4.14 11.25 -6.80
C MET A 241 4.97 10.61 -7.91
N SER A 242 5.61 9.47 -7.61
CA SER A 242 6.32 8.67 -8.59
C SER A 242 6.20 7.18 -8.25
N VAL A 243 5.94 6.36 -9.25
CA VAL A 243 6.14 4.92 -9.15
C VAL A 243 7.60 4.63 -9.55
N LEU A 244 8.36 4.01 -8.66
CA LEU A 244 9.78 3.72 -8.86
C LEU A 244 9.94 2.40 -9.62
N GLU A 245 9.50 2.38 -10.88
CA GLU A 245 9.42 1.17 -11.72
C GLU A 245 10.78 0.45 -11.88
N ASP A 246 11.89 1.18 -11.84
CA ASP A 246 13.22 0.59 -11.95
C ASP A 246 13.53 -0.43 -10.86
N ALA A 247 12.92 -0.27 -9.68
CA ALA A 247 13.05 -1.24 -8.58
C ALA A 247 12.54 -2.64 -8.95
N ARG A 248 11.58 -2.72 -9.89
CA ARG A 248 11.08 -3.99 -10.43
C ARG A 248 12.14 -4.72 -11.27
N GLY A 249 13.20 -4.04 -11.70
CA GLY A 249 14.34 -4.60 -12.45
C GLY A 249 15.57 -4.88 -11.58
N TRP A 250 15.55 -4.65 -10.27
CA TRP A 250 16.68 -4.91 -9.37
C TRP A 250 16.90 -6.41 -9.15
N GLU A 251 18.00 -6.77 -8.48
CA GLU A 251 18.31 -8.17 -8.17
C GLU A 251 17.28 -8.77 -7.21
N LYS A 252 16.64 -9.88 -7.56
CA LYS A 252 15.57 -10.53 -6.79
C LYS A 252 14.45 -9.57 -6.37
N PRO A 253 13.84 -8.82 -7.30
CA PRO A 253 12.92 -7.74 -6.99
C PRO A 253 11.62 -8.25 -6.36
N SER A 254 10.85 -7.33 -5.77
CA SER A 254 9.42 -7.55 -5.55
C SER A 254 8.68 -7.54 -6.90
N ASP A 255 7.51 -8.14 -6.97
CA ASP A 255 6.57 -7.95 -8.10
C ASP A 255 5.86 -6.60 -8.06
N HIS A 256 5.96 -5.87 -6.96
CA HIS A 256 5.54 -4.48 -6.83
C HIS A 256 6.72 -3.52 -6.97
N ALA A 257 6.46 -2.34 -7.53
CA ALA A 257 7.35 -1.19 -7.50
C ALA A 257 6.98 -0.27 -6.33
N PRO A 258 7.96 0.38 -5.68
CA PRO A 258 7.67 1.36 -4.64
C PRO A 258 6.90 2.56 -5.20
N VAL A 259 5.98 3.11 -4.40
CA VAL A 259 5.32 4.38 -4.69
C VAL A 259 5.86 5.43 -3.72
N MET A 260 6.39 6.51 -4.26
CA MET A 260 6.97 7.63 -3.52
C MET A 260 6.08 8.86 -3.64
N VAL A 261 5.84 9.53 -2.51
CA VAL A 261 5.11 10.80 -2.44
C VAL A 261 5.92 11.80 -1.60
N ASP A 262 6.12 13.01 -2.12
CA ASP A 262 6.67 14.13 -1.37
C ASP A 262 5.52 15.01 -0.86
N ILE A 263 5.54 15.29 0.45
CA ILE A 263 4.51 16.03 1.19
C ILE A 263 5.15 17.29 1.77
N GLU A 264 4.49 18.43 1.70
CA GLU A 264 4.91 19.67 2.32
C GLU A 264 4.02 19.96 3.55
N LEU A 265 4.66 20.04 4.76
CA LEU A 265 3.98 20.16 6.05
C LEU A 265 4.16 21.55 6.66
#